data_7bc156cb2b4f6f9a6f40530a611de06c
#
_entry.id   7bc156cb2b4f6f9a6f40530a611de06c
#
_cell.length_a   1.000
_cell.length_b   1.000
_cell.length_c   1.000
_cell.angle_alpha   90.00
_cell.angle_beta   90.00
_cell.angle_gamma   90.00
#
_symmetry.space_group_name_H-M   'P 1'
#
loop_
_entity.id
_entity.type
_entity.pdbx_description
1 polymer ?
#
loop_
_entity_poly.entity_id
_entity_poly.type
_entity_poly.pdbx_seq_one_letter_code
_entity_poly.pdbx_strand_id
1 'polypeptide(L)'
;AVGSTNILDTYLSPEKYRGTAVAYESQTERRKEGRQWSQQLVYYGELAFGRNRADNANDMAGLFRFSYGMHRHWTLLDNRLELKAGALADLNIGFLYNTRNGNNPAQARLSVDLTPSASAAWRFAVGRTACKAVYEVAVPLAGVMFSPNYGQSYYEIFSRGNYDHNVVPTTVGCAPSLRQLLALDITLGRTALRLGYMGDVRQAEVNNLKQHTYNHMFVLGMVRRFTICRMQP
;
A
#
# COMPACT_ATOMS: atom_id res chain seq x y z
N ALA A 1 5.79 -9.86 -3.42
CA ALA A 1 4.48 -10.14 -4.01
C ALA A 1 4.53 -9.99 -5.53
N VAL A 2 3.71 -10.74 -6.23
CA VAL A 2 3.55 -10.66 -7.68
C VAL A 2 2.10 -10.94 -8.06
N GLY A 3 1.58 -10.24 -9.08
CA GLY A 3 0.19 -10.46 -9.49
C GLY A 3 -0.28 -9.53 -10.59
N SER A 4 -1.61 -9.40 -10.73
CA SER A 4 -2.23 -8.58 -11.75
C SER A 4 -2.37 -7.12 -11.32
N THR A 5 -2.30 -6.22 -12.29
CA THR A 5 -2.58 -4.79 -12.13
C THR A 5 -3.59 -4.30 -13.15
N ASN A 6 -4.35 -3.28 -12.76
CA ASN A 6 -5.24 -2.51 -13.66
C ASN A 6 -5.06 -1.02 -13.34
N ILE A 7 -4.58 -0.26 -14.31
CA ILE A 7 -4.22 1.14 -14.17
C ILE A 7 -5.11 1.99 -15.08
N LEU A 8 -5.59 3.11 -14.55
CA LEU A 8 -6.23 4.18 -15.30
C LEU A 8 -5.69 5.51 -14.77
N ASP A 9 -5.37 6.40 -15.67
CA ASP A 9 -5.09 7.79 -15.33
C ASP A 9 -5.51 8.71 -16.48
N THR A 10 -6.60 9.42 -16.29
CA THR A 10 -7.20 10.26 -17.34
C THR A 10 -6.39 11.51 -17.67
N TYR A 11 -5.37 11.84 -16.88
CA TYR A 11 -4.38 12.85 -17.24
C TYR A 11 -3.50 12.40 -18.40
N LEU A 12 -3.11 11.12 -18.42
CA LEU A 12 -2.24 10.54 -19.44
C LEU A 12 -3.02 9.90 -20.60
N SER A 13 -4.08 9.15 -20.26
CA SER A 13 -4.88 8.40 -21.22
C SER A 13 -6.25 8.05 -20.66
N PRO A 14 -7.35 8.13 -21.44
CA PRO A 14 -8.66 7.64 -21.00
C PRO A 14 -8.77 6.12 -21.02
N GLU A 15 -7.75 5.40 -21.48
CA GLU A 15 -7.76 3.95 -21.61
C GLU A 15 -7.30 3.27 -20.31
N LYS A 16 -7.77 2.04 -20.12
CA LYS A 16 -7.32 1.17 -19.01
C LYS A 16 -6.16 0.29 -19.47
N TYR A 17 -5.14 0.21 -18.64
CA TYR A 17 -3.95 -0.63 -18.85
C TYR A 17 -3.99 -1.80 -17.89
N ARG A 18 -3.83 -3.01 -18.40
CA ARG A 18 -3.83 -4.24 -17.61
C ARG A 18 -2.52 -4.98 -17.79
N GLY A 19 -2.06 -5.60 -16.70
CA GLY A 19 -0.80 -6.33 -16.76
C GLY A 19 -0.35 -6.89 -15.44
N THR A 20 0.95 -6.79 -15.15
CA THR A 20 1.58 -7.42 -13.99
C THR A 20 2.18 -6.36 -13.06
N ALA A 21 2.03 -6.58 -11.75
CA ALA A 21 2.72 -5.84 -10.71
C ALA A 21 3.63 -6.76 -9.90
N VAL A 22 4.77 -6.22 -9.48
CA VAL A 22 5.70 -6.83 -8.54
C VAL A 22 5.89 -5.87 -7.39
N ALA A 23 5.81 -6.37 -6.15
CA ALA A 23 5.98 -5.53 -4.98
C ALA A 23 6.85 -6.21 -3.91
N TYR A 24 7.54 -5.38 -3.14
CA TYR A 24 8.26 -5.74 -1.93
C TYR A 24 7.69 -4.98 -0.75
N GLU A 25 7.44 -5.68 0.36
CA GLU A 25 7.03 -5.06 1.62
C GLU A 25 7.92 -5.54 2.77
N SER A 26 8.37 -4.59 3.58
CA SER A 26 9.06 -4.85 4.84
C SER A 26 8.29 -4.18 5.96
N GLN A 27 7.79 -4.99 6.89
CA GLN A 27 7.03 -4.55 8.04
C GLN A 27 7.79 -4.85 9.33
N THR A 28 8.01 -3.85 10.15
CA THR A 28 8.62 -3.98 11.46
C THR A 28 7.65 -3.51 12.54
N GLU A 29 7.38 -4.36 13.50
CA GLU A 29 6.57 -4.02 14.67
C GLU A 29 7.43 -4.10 15.94
N ARG A 30 7.39 -3.05 16.75
CA ARG A 30 8.09 -2.95 18.01
C ARG A 30 7.09 -2.80 19.15
N ARG A 31 7.06 -3.77 20.05
CA ARG A 31 6.21 -3.78 21.24
C ARG A 31 7.07 -4.05 22.46
N LYS A 32 6.94 -3.21 23.49
CA LYS A 32 7.57 -3.46 24.78
C LYS A 32 6.77 -4.55 25.51
N GLU A 33 7.48 -5.41 26.23
CA GLU A 33 6.85 -6.46 27.05
C GLU A 33 5.87 -5.84 28.07
N GLY A 34 4.71 -6.48 28.23
CA GLY A 34 3.63 -6.00 29.11
C GLY A 34 2.85 -4.78 28.58
N ARG A 35 3.23 -4.18 27.45
CA ARG A 35 2.50 -3.06 26.87
C ARG A 35 1.48 -3.55 25.82
N GLN A 36 0.32 -2.89 25.82
CA GLN A 36 -0.73 -3.14 24.82
C GLN A 36 -0.50 -2.37 23.51
N TRP A 37 0.44 -1.41 23.48
CA TRP A 37 0.73 -0.58 22.33
C TRP A 37 2.01 -1.01 21.64
N SER A 38 1.98 -1.05 20.31
CA SER A 38 3.15 -1.24 19.45
C SER A 38 3.33 -0.06 18.50
N GLN A 39 4.55 0.11 18.04
CA GLN A 39 4.90 0.98 16.92
C GLN A 39 5.10 0.11 15.69
N GLN A 40 4.55 0.54 14.56
CA GLN A 40 4.68 -0.15 13.28
C GLN A 40 5.36 0.75 12.27
N LEU A 41 6.29 0.16 11.53
CA LEU A 41 7.03 0.79 10.44
C LEU A 41 6.89 -0.11 9.22
N VAL A 42 6.47 0.46 8.08
CA VAL A 42 6.32 -0.28 6.83
C VAL A 42 7.03 0.46 5.71
N TYR A 43 7.80 -0.29 4.93
CA TYR A 43 8.35 0.12 3.65
C TYR A 43 7.72 -0.77 2.57
N TYR A 44 7.16 -0.14 1.57
CA TYR A 44 6.55 -0.81 0.43
C TYR A 44 7.09 -0.22 -0.86
N GLY A 45 7.50 -1.06 -1.78
CA GLY A 45 7.91 -0.68 -3.13
C GLY A 45 7.18 -1.52 -4.17
N GLU A 46 6.72 -0.89 -5.25
CA GLU A 46 5.94 -1.52 -6.32
C GLU A 46 6.40 -1.03 -7.68
N LEU A 47 6.47 -1.95 -8.63
CA LEU A 47 6.54 -1.68 -10.06
C LEU A 47 5.42 -2.43 -10.77
N ALA A 48 4.71 -1.73 -11.64
CA ALA A 48 3.60 -2.29 -12.41
C ALA A 48 3.77 -1.94 -13.88
N PHE A 49 3.45 -2.90 -14.74
CA PHE A 49 3.54 -2.79 -16.19
C PHE A 49 2.20 -3.22 -16.77
N GLY A 50 1.57 -2.36 -17.55
CA GLY A 50 0.29 -2.61 -18.18
C GLY A 50 0.30 -2.32 -19.66
N ARG A 51 -0.61 -2.98 -20.41
CA ARG A 51 -0.89 -2.70 -21.81
C ARG A 51 -2.36 -2.31 -21.96
N ASN A 52 -2.64 -1.46 -22.92
CA ASN A 52 -4.01 -1.14 -23.28
C ASN A 52 -4.67 -2.28 -24.07
N ARG A 53 -5.98 -2.19 -24.26
CA ARG A 53 -6.76 -3.24 -24.96
C ARG A 53 -6.31 -3.44 -26.43
N ALA A 54 -5.85 -2.40 -27.10
CA ALA A 54 -5.42 -2.45 -28.50
C ALA A 54 -3.98 -2.94 -28.66
N ASP A 55 -3.25 -3.20 -27.54
CA ASP A 55 -1.84 -3.63 -27.49
C ASP A 55 -0.87 -2.69 -28.25
N ASN A 56 -1.20 -1.39 -28.30
CA ASN A 56 -0.42 -0.37 -29.00
C ASN A 56 0.11 0.73 -28.06
N ALA A 57 -0.08 0.59 -26.74
CA ALA A 57 0.42 1.50 -25.73
C ALA A 57 0.68 0.76 -24.40
N ASN A 58 1.70 1.21 -23.69
CA ASN A 58 2.10 0.65 -22.41
C ASN A 58 2.09 1.72 -21.32
N ASP A 59 1.74 1.31 -20.10
CA ASP A 59 1.94 2.05 -18.87
C ASP A 59 2.99 1.37 -18.01
N MET A 60 3.85 2.17 -17.39
CA MET A 60 4.76 1.76 -16.34
C MET A 60 4.48 2.62 -15.10
N ALA A 61 4.15 2.00 -13.98
CA ALA A 61 3.94 2.67 -12.71
C ALA A 61 4.97 2.22 -11.68
N GLY A 62 5.41 3.16 -10.85
CA GLY A 62 6.21 2.88 -9.67
C GLY A 62 5.61 3.57 -8.45
N LEU A 63 5.67 2.90 -7.30
CA LEU A 63 5.26 3.47 -6.02
C LEU A 63 6.22 3.06 -4.91
N PHE A 64 6.64 4.02 -4.12
CA PHE A 64 7.23 3.82 -2.81
C PHE A 64 6.28 4.36 -1.75
N ARG A 65 6.00 3.57 -0.71
CA ARG A 65 5.22 3.98 0.46
C ARG A 65 6.00 3.74 1.73
N PHE A 66 6.10 4.78 2.53
CA PHE A 66 6.59 4.73 3.89
C PHE A 66 5.41 4.93 4.83
N SER A 67 5.23 4.02 5.80
CA SER A 67 4.17 4.13 6.79
C SER A 67 4.73 4.01 8.20
N TYR A 68 4.31 4.90 9.08
CA TYR A 68 4.64 4.85 10.50
C TYR A 68 3.39 5.08 11.33
N GLY A 69 3.20 4.29 12.38
CA GLY A 69 2.05 4.46 13.26
C GLY A 69 2.06 3.62 14.51
N MET A 70 0.94 3.64 15.20
CA MET A 70 0.77 2.97 16.47
C MET A 70 -0.50 2.12 16.47
N HIS A 71 -0.41 0.96 17.10
CA HIS A 71 -1.53 0.02 17.22
C HIS A 71 -1.68 -0.46 18.66
N ARG A 72 -2.93 -0.60 19.07
CA ARG A 72 -3.30 -1.27 20.31
C ARG A 72 -3.61 -2.73 20.03
N HIS A 73 -3.19 -3.61 20.95
CA HIS A 73 -3.38 -5.05 20.88
C HIS A 73 -4.36 -5.54 21.93
N TRP A 74 -5.17 -6.50 21.52
CA TRP A 74 -6.03 -7.29 22.40
C TRP A 74 -5.79 -8.76 22.11
N THR A 75 -5.66 -9.54 23.17
CA THR A 75 -5.46 -10.98 23.07
C THR A 75 -6.65 -11.67 23.73
N LEU A 76 -7.30 -12.54 23.00
CA LEU A 76 -8.52 -13.22 23.36
C LEU A 76 -8.36 -14.73 23.18
N LEU A 77 -9.29 -15.51 23.74
CA LEU A 77 -9.39 -16.96 23.56
C LEU A 77 -8.08 -17.69 23.91
N ASP A 78 -7.57 -17.48 25.11
CA ASP A 78 -6.35 -18.10 25.63
C ASP A 78 -5.16 -17.93 24.67
N ASN A 79 -4.94 -16.69 24.20
CA ASN A 79 -3.88 -16.30 23.27
C ASN A 79 -4.03 -16.87 21.83
N ARG A 80 -5.15 -17.45 21.48
CA ARG A 80 -5.39 -17.95 20.12
C ARG A 80 -5.75 -16.84 19.14
N LEU A 81 -6.50 -15.82 19.59
CA LEU A 81 -6.89 -14.68 18.74
C LEU A 81 -6.17 -13.42 19.22
N GLU A 82 -5.42 -12.80 18.35
CA GLU A 82 -4.82 -11.48 18.54
C GLU A 82 -5.49 -10.48 17.60
N LEU A 83 -6.07 -9.44 18.17
CA LEU A 83 -6.63 -8.32 17.44
C LEU A 83 -5.69 -7.11 17.57
N LYS A 84 -5.58 -6.32 16.53
CA LYS A 84 -4.79 -5.10 16.51
C LYS A 84 -5.57 -4.01 15.78
N ALA A 85 -5.62 -2.80 16.34
CA ALA A 85 -6.20 -1.65 15.66
C ALA A 85 -5.42 -0.38 16.00
N GLY A 86 -5.35 0.52 15.03
CA GLY A 86 -4.63 1.78 15.17
C GLY A 86 -4.67 2.61 13.91
N ALA A 87 -3.66 3.45 13.73
CA ALA A 87 -3.53 4.26 12.53
C ALA A 87 -2.06 4.42 12.12
N LEU A 88 -1.87 4.62 10.83
CA LEU A 88 -0.61 4.88 10.16
C LEU A 88 -0.66 6.28 9.53
N ALA A 89 0.46 6.99 9.55
CA ALA A 89 0.73 8.08 8.63
C ALA A 89 1.50 7.50 7.44
N ASP A 90 0.95 7.64 6.25
CA ASP A 90 1.53 7.14 5.01
C ASP A 90 2.12 8.30 4.20
N LEU A 91 3.33 8.13 3.71
CA LEU A 91 3.93 8.95 2.67
C LEU A 91 4.06 8.11 1.42
N ASN A 92 3.38 8.51 0.35
CA ASN A 92 3.41 7.86 -0.95
C ASN A 92 4.18 8.72 -1.96
N ILE A 93 5.15 8.13 -2.64
CA ILE A 93 5.93 8.75 -3.70
C ILE A 93 5.93 7.80 -4.88
N GLY A 94 5.40 8.23 -6.02
CA GLY A 94 5.26 7.38 -7.18
C GLY A 94 5.22 8.14 -8.48
N PHE A 95 5.17 7.38 -9.55
CA PHE A 95 5.04 7.89 -10.91
C PHE A 95 4.19 6.96 -11.77
N LEU A 96 3.65 7.51 -12.83
CA LEU A 96 3.09 6.77 -13.95
C LEU A 96 3.66 7.33 -15.24
N TYR A 97 4.09 6.44 -16.13
CA TYR A 97 4.63 6.77 -17.45
C TYR A 97 3.82 6.06 -18.53
N ASN A 98 3.32 6.81 -19.52
CA ASN A 98 2.55 6.30 -20.65
C ASN A 98 3.33 6.48 -21.96
N THR A 99 3.55 5.39 -22.69
CA THR A 99 4.38 5.40 -23.91
C THR A 99 3.70 6.07 -25.10
N ARG A 100 2.39 6.29 -25.07
CA ARG A 100 1.61 6.88 -26.16
C ARG A 100 1.48 8.40 -26.07
N ASN A 101 1.54 8.95 -24.84
CA ASN A 101 1.40 10.38 -24.63
C ASN A 101 2.72 11.10 -24.93
N GLY A 102 2.83 11.73 -26.10
CA GLY A 102 4.05 12.41 -26.53
C GLY A 102 4.28 13.79 -25.88
N ASN A 103 3.23 14.41 -25.33
CA ASN A 103 3.33 15.77 -24.78
C ASN A 103 3.60 15.76 -23.25
N ASN A 104 2.85 14.96 -22.52
CA ASN A 104 3.02 14.78 -21.06
C ASN A 104 3.03 13.27 -20.76
N PRO A 105 4.14 12.56 -21.01
CA PRO A 105 4.17 11.09 -20.87
C PRO A 105 4.19 10.61 -19.42
N ALA A 106 4.49 11.48 -18.46
CA ALA A 106 4.69 11.12 -17.07
C ALA A 106 3.77 11.91 -16.13
N GLN A 107 3.33 11.24 -15.05
CA GLN A 107 2.63 11.87 -13.94
C GLN A 107 3.26 11.46 -12.61
N ALA A 108 3.52 12.45 -11.74
CA ALA A 108 3.91 12.22 -10.37
C ALA A 108 2.68 11.84 -9.52
N ARG A 109 2.84 10.85 -8.65
CA ARG A 109 1.82 10.42 -7.70
C ARG A 109 2.36 10.57 -6.28
N LEU A 110 2.02 11.69 -5.65
CA LEU A 110 2.49 12.05 -4.33
C LEU A 110 1.29 12.21 -3.41
N SER A 111 1.32 11.58 -2.23
CA SER A 111 0.32 11.85 -1.19
C SER A 111 0.87 11.63 0.21
N VAL A 112 0.21 12.27 1.17
CA VAL A 112 0.36 12.00 2.60
C VAL A 112 -1.02 11.71 3.15
N ASP A 113 -1.19 10.55 3.81
CA ASP A 113 -2.48 10.05 4.21
C ASP A 113 -2.49 9.62 5.69
N LEU A 114 -3.59 9.85 6.38
CA LEU A 114 -3.92 9.23 7.65
C LEU A 114 -4.71 7.95 7.36
N THR A 115 -4.17 6.81 7.77
CA THR A 115 -4.67 5.49 7.41
C THR A 115 -5.00 4.66 8.65
N PRO A 116 -6.23 4.67 9.14
CA PRO A 116 -6.71 3.66 10.07
C PRO A 116 -6.44 2.25 9.55
N SER A 117 -6.03 1.39 10.46
CA SER A 117 -5.74 -0.01 10.13
C SER A 117 -6.08 -0.96 11.27
N ALA A 118 -6.46 -2.17 10.91
CA ALA A 118 -6.77 -3.24 11.85
C ALA A 118 -6.23 -4.58 11.35
N SER A 119 -5.97 -5.49 12.29
CA SER A 119 -5.66 -6.88 11.93
C SER A 119 -6.23 -7.86 12.93
N ALA A 120 -6.52 -9.07 12.45
CA ALA A 120 -6.86 -10.24 13.23
C ALA A 120 -5.89 -11.37 12.91
N ALA A 121 -5.35 -12.01 13.93
CA ALA A 121 -4.44 -13.13 13.79
C ALA A 121 -4.90 -14.31 14.63
N TRP A 122 -5.18 -15.44 13.97
CA TRP A 122 -5.64 -16.67 14.59
C TRP A 122 -4.51 -17.71 14.61
N ARG A 123 -4.16 -18.18 15.82
CA ARG A 123 -3.12 -19.20 16.04
C ARG A 123 -3.75 -20.57 16.18
N PHE A 124 -3.24 -21.54 15.43
CA PHE A 124 -3.65 -22.93 15.46
C PHE A 124 -2.48 -23.86 15.14
N ALA A 125 -2.68 -25.16 15.26
CA ALA A 125 -1.68 -26.15 14.88
C ALA A 125 -2.26 -27.14 13.88
N VAL A 126 -1.43 -27.55 12.91
CA VAL A 126 -1.73 -28.65 11.99
C VAL A 126 -0.71 -29.75 12.25
N GLY A 127 -1.15 -30.80 12.91
CA GLY A 127 -0.26 -31.83 13.45
C GLY A 127 0.71 -31.23 14.48
N ARG A 128 2.01 -31.25 14.18
CA ARG A 128 3.06 -30.67 15.04
C ARG A 128 3.51 -29.27 14.61
N THR A 129 2.95 -28.74 13.53
CA THR A 129 3.35 -27.46 12.96
C THR A 129 2.43 -26.34 13.47
N ALA A 130 3.03 -25.33 14.11
CA ALA A 130 2.29 -24.13 14.52
C ALA A 130 2.02 -23.23 13.31
N CYS A 131 0.77 -22.84 13.13
CA CYS A 131 0.30 -21.98 12.04
C CYS A 131 -0.39 -20.74 12.61
N LYS A 132 -0.39 -19.65 11.82
CA LYS A 132 -1.11 -18.43 12.15
C LYS A 132 -1.77 -17.88 10.88
N ALA A 133 -3.09 -17.84 10.85
CA ALA A 133 -3.84 -17.10 9.83
C ALA A 133 -3.90 -15.63 10.22
N VAL A 134 -3.64 -14.73 9.28
CA VAL A 134 -3.58 -13.29 9.48
C VAL A 134 -4.46 -12.60 8.45
N TYR A 135 -5.30 -11.68 8.89
CA TYR A 135 -5.99 -10.73 8.03
C TYR A 135 -5.65 -9.31 8.49
N GLU A 136 -5.17 -8.50 7.58
CA GLU A 136 -4.87 -7.08 7.82
C GLU A 136 -5.67 -6.24 6.83
N VAL A 137 -6.19 -5.11 7.30
CA VAL A 137 -6.91 -4.13 6.51
C VAL A 137 -6.46 -2.72 6.87
N ALA A 138 -6.32 -1.84 5.88
CA ALA A 138 -5.99 -0.45 6.06
C ALA A 138 -6.73 0.40 5.01
N VAL A 139 -7.31 1.52 5.47
CA VAL A 139 -8.13 2.41 4.65
C VAL A 139 -7.62 3.84 4.83
N PRO A 140 -6.97 4.46 3.83
CA PRO A 140 -6.68 5.89 3.85
C PRO A 140 -7.98 6.69 4.03
N LEU A 141 -8.08 7.42 5.15
CA LEU A 141 -9.32 8.10 5.54
C LEU A 141 -9.33 9.54 5.07
N ALA A 142 -8.20 10.23 5.26
CA ALA A 142 -8.02 11.62 4.89
C ALA A 142 -6.53 11.89 4.61
N GLY A 143 -6.25 12.82 3.73
CA GLY A 143 -4.89 13.18 3.37
C GLY A 143 -4.82 14.39 2.45
N VAL A 144 -3.67 14.54 1.84
CA VAL A 144 -3.42 15.50 0.77
C VAL A 144 -2.67 14.80 -0.35
N MET A 145 -3.01 15.12 -1.59
CA MET A 145 -2.32 14.57 -2.76
C MET A 145 -1.96 15.67 -3.76
N PHE A 146 -0.88 15.42 -4.49
CA PHE A 146 -0.55 16.22 -5.67
C PHE A 146 -1.37 15.74 -6.88
N SER A 147 -2.02 16.67 -7.56
CA SER A 147 -2.71 16.42 -8.83
C SER A 147 -2.61 17.66 -9.71
N PRO A 148 -2.19 17.53 -10.98
CA PRO A 148 -2.39 18.61 -11.93
C PRO A 148 -3.88 18.85 -12.16
N ASN A 149 -4.21 20.01 -12.69
CA ASN A 149 -5.57 20.28 -13.19
C ASN A 149 -5.74 19.63 -14.58
N TYR A 150 -7.00 19.40 -14.98
CA TYR A 150 -7.29 18.92 -16.33
C TYR A 150 -6.70 19.87 -17.38
N GLY A 151 -5.87 19.33 -18.29
CA GLY A 151 -5.19 20.08 -19.34
C GLY A 151 -3.95 20.88 -18.90
N GLN A 152 -3.63 20.93 -17.62
CA GLN A 152 -2.45 21.61 -17.09
C GLN A 152 -1.18 20.78 -17.33
N SER A 153 -0.14 21.37 -17.89
CA SER A 153 1.15 20.70 -18.11
C SER A 153 2.10 20.86 -16.93
N TYR A 154 3.02 19.92 -16.77
CA TYR A 154 4.11 20.04 -15.78
C TYR A 154 5.01 21.26 -16.03
N TYR A 155 5.15 21.70 -17.29
CA TYR A 155 5.86 22.93 -17.62
C TYR A 155 5.17 24.16 -17.02
N GLU A 156 3.83 24.24 -17.07
CA GLU A 156 3.07 25.34 -16.46
C GLU A 156 3.22 25.33 -14.95
N ILE A 157 3.20 24.15 -14.32
CA ILE A 157 3.36 24.04 -12.87
C ILE A 157 4.77 24.46 -12.45
N PHE A 158 5.81 23.80 -12.96
CA PHE A 158 7.17 23.92 -12.42
C PHE A 158 8.01 25.02 -13.07
N SER A 159 7.75 25.37 -14.35
CA SER A 159 8.54 26.40 -15.03
C SER A 159 7.87 27.77 -15.02
N ARG A 160 6.53 27.83 -15.03
CA ARG A 160 5.79 29.09 -14.95
C ARG A 160 5.25 29.42 -13.58
N GLY A 161 5.40 28.51 -12.60
CA GLY A 161 4.96 28.71 -11.24
C GLY A 161 3.43 28.74 -11.05
N ASN A 162 2.68 28.10 -11.95
CA ASN A 162 1.23 28.00 -11.83
C ASN A 162 0.87 26.80 -10.93
N TYR A 163 0.82 27.05 -9.62
CA TYR A 163 0.55 26.03 -8.60
C TYR A 163 -0.93 26.00 -8.17
N ASP A 164 -1.84 26.54 -8.94
CA ASP A 164 -3.24 26.64 -8.57
C ASP A 164 -3.86 25.25 -8.36
N HIS A 165 -4.37 24.99 -7.14
CA HIS A 165 -5.07 23.78 -6.73
C HIS A 165 -4.32 22.45 -7.01
N ASN A 166 -2.97 22.46 -7.09
CA ASN A 166 -2.20 21.23 -7.32
C ASN A 166 -2.01 20.38 -6.06
N VAL A 167 -2.20 20.94 -4.87
CA VAL A 167 -2.26 20.19 -3.61
C VAL A 167 -3.71 20.11 -3.17
N VAL A 168 -4.28 18.91 -3.25
CA VAL A 168 -5.71 18.69 -3.05
C VAL A 168 -5.93 17.88 -1.77
N PRO A 169 -6.77 18.35 -0.84
CA PRO A 169 -7.20 17.51 0.29
C PRO A 169 -8.04 16.34 -0.22
N THR A 170 -7.78 15.16 0.34
CA THR A 170 -8.45 13.91 -0.02
C THR A 170 -9.17 13.31 1.16
N THR A 171 -10.26 12.65 0.88
CA THR A 171 -11.05 11.85 1.83
C THR A 171 -11.50 10.56 1.16
N VAL A 172 -12.06 9.63 1.93
CA VAL A 172 -12.67 8.40 1.37
C VAL A 172 -13.71 8.72 0.28
N GLY A 173 -14.35 9.89 0.31
CA GLY A 173 -15.35 10.26 -0.70
C GLY A 173 -14.77 10.53 -2.08
N CYS A 174 -13.60 11.18 -2.18
CA CYS A 174 -12.95 11.49 -3.46
C CYS A 174 -11.76 10.56 -3.78
N ALA A 175 -11.20 9.86 -2.78
CA ALA A 175 -10.08 8.96 -2.96
C ALA A 175 -10.28 7.62 -2.20
N PRO A 176 -11.38 6.88 -2.46
CA PRO A 176 -11.64 5.63 -1.77
C PRO A 176 -10.55 4.60 -2.10
N SER A 177 -9.83 4.15 -1.09
CA SER A 177 -8.71 3.22 -1.22
C SER A 177 -8.79 2.14 -0.16
N LEU A 178 -8.31 0.94 -0.47
CA LEU A 178 -8.33 -0.21 0.43
C LEU A 178 -7.07 -1.03 0.24
N ARG A 179 -6.38 -1.30 1.32
CA ARG A 179 -5.28 -2.27 1.37
C ARG A 179 -5.69 -3.43 2.26
N GLN A 180 -5.45 -4.64 1.79
CA GLN A 180 -5.75 -5.84 2.57
C GLN A 180 -4.69 -6.92 2.33
N LEU A 181 -4.41 -7.69 3.37
CA LEU A 181 -3.54 -8.86 3.35
C LEU A 181 -4.25 -10.01 4.04
N LEU A 182 -4.44 -11.11 3.33
CA LEU A 182 -4.84 -12.40 3.89
C LEU A 182 -3.65 -13.33 3.79
N ALA A 183 -3.12 -13.83 4.90
CA ALA A 183 -1.92 -14.65 4.90
C ALA A 183 -1.99 -15.82 5.87
N LEU A 184 -1.23 -16.85 5.56
CA LEU A 184 -0.94 -17.99 6.40
C LEU A 184 0.56 -18.01 6.72
N ASP A 185 0.91 -17.89 7.99
CA ASP A 185 2.27 -18.05 8.49
C ASP A 185 2.46 -19.48 8.99
N ILE A 186 3.42 -20.20 8.42
CA ILE A 186 3.76 -21.59 8.77
C ILE A 186 5.11 -21.56 9.50
N THR A 187 5.13 -21.94 10.77
CA THR A 187 6.34 -21.87 11.60
C THR A 187 7.34 -22.96 11.24
N LEU A 188 8.54 -22.53 10.87
CA LEU A 188 9.69 -23.38 10.53
C LEU A 188 10.85 -23.00 11.47
N GLY A 189 10.92 -23.65 12.63
CA GLY A 189 11.92 -23.35 13.66
C GLY A 189 11.77 -21.93 14.25
N ARG A 190 12.74 -21.05 14.00
CA ARG A 190 12.76 -19.65 14.49
C ARG A 190 12.15 -18.66 13.53
N THR A 191 11.73 -19.08 12.35
CA THR A 191 11.17 -18.26 11.27
C THR A 191 9.83 -18.85 10.85
N ALA A 192 8.91 -18.05 10.37
CA ALA A 192 7.71 -18.54 9.71
C ALA A 192 7.73 -18.14 8.23
N LEU A 193 7.36 -19.08 7.38
CA LEU A 193 7.06 -18.84 5.96
C LEU A 193 5.67 -18.23 5.86
N ARG A 194 5.54 -17.12 5.14
CA ARG A 194 4.27 -16.45 4.87
C ARG A 194 3.84 -16.72 3.43
N LEU A 195 2.63 -17.23 3.27
CA LEU A 195 1.94 -17.37 2.00
C LEU A 195 0.65 -16.57 2.08
N GLY A 196 0.30 -15.80 1.06
CA GLY A 196 -0.89 -15.00 1.16
C GLY A 196 -1.34 -14.32 -0.13
N TYR A 197 -2.40 -13.53 0.02
CA TYR A 197 -2.96 -12.65 -0.99
C TYR A 197 -2.92 -11.21 -0.47
N MET A 198 -2.45 -10.29 -1.31
CA MET A 198 -2.46 -8.86 -1.07
C MET A 198 -3.34 -8.18 -2.12
N GLY A 199 -4.33 -7.43 -1.66
CA GLY A 199 -5.12 -6.52 -2.47
C GLY A 199 -4.75 -5.08 -2.13
N ASP A 200 -4.35 -4.28 -3.14
CA ASP A 200 -4.08 -2.85 -2.99
C ASP A 200 -4.90 -2.10 -4.05
N VAL A 201 -6.01 -1.53 -3.60
CA VAL A 201 -6.96 -0.75 -4.41
C VAL A 201 -6.76 0.71 -4.08
N ARG A 202 -6.28 1.48 -5.03
CA ARG A 202 -6.07 2.93 -4.92
C ARG A 202 -6.85 3.62 -6.03
N GLN A 203 -7.64 4.60 -5.67
CA GLN A 203 -8.36 5.40 -6.64
C GLN A 203 -8.57 6.83 -6.12
N ALA A 204 -8.69 7.78 -7.03
CA ALA A 204 -9.06 9.16 -6.72
C ALA A 204 -9.77 9.80 -7.91
N GLU A 205 -10.68 10.72 -7.59
CA GLU A 205 -11.30 11.63 -8.53
C GLU A 205 -11.16 13.06 -7.99
N VAL A 206 -10.17 13.78 -8.50
CA VAL A 206 -9.80 15.14 -8.08
C VAL A 206 -9.40 15.97 -9.28
N ASN A 207 -9.63 17.29 -9.25
CA ASN A 207 -9.28 18.21 -10.34
C ASN A 207 -9.85 17.79 -11.72
N ASN A 208 -11.05 17.17 -11.73
CA ASN A 208 -11.68 16.57 -12.91
C ASN A 208 -10.85 15.44 -13.57
N LEU A 209 -9.92 14.86 -12.82
CA LEU A 209 -9.12 13.72 -13.25
C LEU A 209 -9.50 12.49 -12.44
N LYS A 210 -9.64 11.36 -13.16
CA LYS A 210 -9.86 10.03 -12.55
C LYS A 210 -8.59 9.21 -12.64
N GLN A 211 -8.22 8.62 -11.52
CA GLN A 211 -7.11 7.69 -11.48
C GLN A 211 -7.46 6.48 -10.63
N HIS A 212 -6.97 5.31 -11.06
CA HIS A 212 -6.97 4.13 -10.21
C HIS A 212 -5.78 3.20 -10.51
N THR A 213 -5.39 2.44 -9.49
CA THR A 213 -4.52 1.28 -9.60
C THR A 213 -5.10 0.19 -8.73
N TYR A 214 -5.46 -0.95 -9.33
CA TYR A 214 -6.00 -2.12 -8.64
C TYR A 214 -5.03 -3.27 -8.79
N ASN A 215 -4.42 -3.67 -7.67
CA ASN A 215 -3.46 -4.76 -7.64
C ASN A 215 -4.02 -5.94 -6.86
N HIS A 216 -3.88 -7.14 -7.42
CA HIS A 216 -4.21 -8.40 -6.80
C HIS A 216 -2.99 -9.31 -6.91
N MET A 217 -2.30 -9.54 -5.77
CA MET A 217 -0.99 -10.16 -5.77
C MET A 217 -0.93 -11.36 -4.83
N PHE A 218 -0.22 -12.39 -5.25
CA PHE A 218 0.23 -13.48 -4.40
C PHE A 218 1.45 -13.03 -3.59
N VAL A 219 1.48 -13.37 -2.30
CA VAL A 219 2.54 -12.99 -1.36
C VAL A 219 3.31 -14.24 -0.95
N LEU A 220 4.63 -14.17 -1.09
CA LEU A 220 5.59 -15.06 -0.48
C LEU A 220 6.50 -14.24 0.42
N GLY A 221 6.66 -14.61 1.68
CA GLY A 221 7.44 -13.84 2.64
C GLY A 221 7.96 -14.65 3.80
N MET A 222 8.69 -13.96 4.67
CA MET A 222 9.22 -14.53 5.92
C MET A 222 8.86 -13.63 7.09
N VAL A 223 8.48 -14.25 8.21
CA VAL A 223 8.19 -13.56 9.47
C VAL A 223 9.14 -14.06 10.53
N ARG A 224 9.85 -13.13 11.18
CA ARG A 224 10.78 -13.46 12.27
C ARG A 224 10.51 -12.58 13.48
N ARG A 225 10.56 -13.19 14.67
CA ARG A 225 10.47 -12.47 15.94
C ARG A 225 11.86 -12.33 16.54
N PHE A 226 12.15 -11.14 17.05
CA PHE A 226 13.38 -10.83 17.77
C PHE A 226 13.01 -10.31 19.16
N THR A 227 13.71 -10.83 20.18
CA THR A 227 13.66 -10.25 21.52
C THR A 227 14.94 -9.46 21.72
N ILE A 228 14.82 -8.15 21.94
CA ILE A 228 15.95 -7.28 22.24
C ILE A 228 16.07 -7.22 23.76
N CYS A 229 17.04 -7.95 24.31
CA CYS A 229 17.41 -7.82 25.72
C CYS A 229 18.28 -6.56 25.88
N ARG A 230 17.84 -5.61 26.69
CA ARG A 230 18.68 -4.50 27.10
C ARG A 230 19.60 -5.03 28.20
N MET A 231 20.91 -5.10 27.96
CA MET A 231 21.84 -5.26 29.08
C MET A 231 21.69 -4.03 29.97
N GLN A 232 21.27 -4.24 31.22
CA GLN A 232 21.41 -3.20 32.23
C GLN A 232 22.92 -3.05 32.51
N PRO A 233 23.45 -1.83 32.57
CA PRO A 233 24.82 -1.55 32.97
C PRO A 233 25.05 -1.96 34.39
#